data_361388a9a48d115a170b3650b9469c7d
#
_entry.id   361388a9a48d115a170b3650b9469c7d
#
_cell.length_a   1.000
_cell.length_b   1.000
_cell.length_c   1.000
_cell.angle_alpha   90.00
_cell.angle_beta   90.00
_cell.angle_gamma   90.00
#
_symmetry.space_group_name_H-M   'P 1'
#
loop_
_entity.id
_entity.type
_entity.pdbx_description
1 polymer ?
#
loop_
_entity_poly.entity_id
_entity_poly.type
_entity_poly.pdbx_seq_one_letter_code
_entity_poly.pdbx_strand_id
1 'polypeptide(L)'
;HDYFEDNPKQISFVFDSMTDNQSEMVFLKRLSKPIQLQNGKKKTTIRYFGIAQNMEQLNPYFNCDAYDRNNSVYVLDDNGFKLFNSNKVELIKGHNVFSVLQKMKYLHNSSFEKTKTELEEKGCSYSNAVLDGTEYFYALKRMENAEWTLIFLVPAEYVATNTLELVNFIMLFIVIFTVIVAVCVILGISFVMRRNQQEAILVERENNIKLENVNTELRKANLAAEEAFQVAQ
;
A
#
# COMPACT_ATOMS: atom_id res chain seq x y z
N HIS A 1 7.19 -35.97 26.45
CA HIS A 1 7.25 -37.28 25.77
C HIS A 1 6.00 -37.47 24.89
N ASP A 2 4.84 -37.05 25.36
CA ASP A 2 3.53 -37.27 24.72
C ASP A 2 3.30 -36.43 23.45
N TYR A 3 3.88 -35.22 23.38
CA TYR A 3 3.79 -34.35 22.22
C TYR A 3 4.32 -34.97 20.89
N PHE A 4 5.27 -35.88 21.01
CA PHE A 4 5.89 -36.54 19.86
C PHE A 4 5.15 -37.80 19.39
N GLU A 5 4.22 -38.32 20.16
CA GLU A 5 3.44 -39.51 19.79
C GLU A 5 2.25 -39.14 18.90
N ASP A 6 1.67 -37.95 19.11
CA ASP A 6 0.48 -37.47 18.40
C ASP A 6 0.78 -36.80 17.04
N ASN A 7 2.04 -36.39 16.80
CA ASN A 7 2.43 -35.70 15.53
C ASN A 7 3.57 -36.44 14.80
N PRO A 8 3.25 -37.41 13.95
CA PRO A 8 4.24 -38.36 13.44
C PRO A 8 5.15 -37.88 12.31
N LYS A 9 4.91 -36.75 11.66
CA LYS A 9 5.61 -36.45 10.40
C LYS A 9 6.65 -35.35 10.48
N GLN A 10 6.32 -34.20 10.99
CA GLN A 10 7.24 -33.07 11.13
C GLN A 10 6.78 -32.21 12.31
N ILE A 11 7.69 -31.89 13.20
CA ILE A 11 7.40 -31.11 14.42
C ILE A 11 8.27 -29.89 14.36
N SER A 12 7.67 -28.72 14.55
CA SER A 12 8.38 -27.47 14.79
C SER A 12 7.90 -26.88 16.11
N PHE A 13 8.82 -26.44 16.92
CA PHE A 13 8.51 -25.75 18.18
C PHE A 13 9.61 -24.76 18.52
N VAL A 14 9.26 -23.80 19.35
CA VAL A 14 10.21 -22.80 19.88
C VAL A 14 10.47 -23.15 21.34
N PHE A 15 11.71 -23.11 21.75
CA PHE A 15 12.10 -23.21 23.13
C PHE A 15 13.19 -22.21 23.48
N ASP A 16 13.22 -21.77 24.71
CA ASP A 16 14.30 -20.94 25.22
C ASP A 16 15.47 -21.85 25.62
N SER A 17 16.63 -21.60 25.04
CA SER A 17 17.83 -22.33 25.36
C SER A 17 18.19 -22.11 26.81
N MET A 18 18.40 -23.21 27.55
CA MET A 18 18.81 -23.14 28.97
C MET A 18 20.23 -22.62 29.16
N THR A 19 21.03 -22.54 28.06
CA THR A 19 22.45 -22.21 28.16
C THR A 19 22.76 -20.74 27.88
N ASP A 20 21.99 -20.06 27.04
CA ASP A 20 22.32 -18.72 26.56
C ASP A 20 21.13 -17.75 26.51
N ASN A 21 19.99 -18.12 27.05
CA ASN A 21 18.76 -17.30 27.07
C ASN A 21 18.29 -16.87 25.67
N GLN A 22 18.65 -17.60 24.63
CA GLN A 22 18.20 -17.34 23.24
C GLN A 22 17.05 -18.28 22.92
N SER A 23 16.03 -17.73 22.23
CA SER A 23 14.93 -18.53 21.71
C SER A 23 15.36 -19.21 20.42
N GLU A 24 15.19 -20.50 20.34
CA GLU A 24 15.51 -21.31 19.17
C GLU A 24 14.24 -21.96 18.59
N MET A 25 14.11 -21.90 17.28
CA MET A 25 13.12 -22.68 16.55
C MET A 25 13.73 -24.02 16.16
N VAL A 26 13.11 -25.10 16.57
CA VAL A 26 13.58 -26.46 16.28
C VAL A 26 12.63 -27.15 15.33
N PHE A 27 13.19 -27.66 14.24
CA PHE A 27 12.51 -28.47 13.27
C PHE A 27 12.93 -29.93 13.49
N LEU A 28 12.00 -30.80 13.83
CA LEU A 28 12.26 -32.23 14.01
C LEU A 28 11.57 -33.07 12.96
N LYS A 29 12.29 -34.04 12.43
CA LYS A 29 11.76 -35.05 11.53
C LYS A 29 11.95 -36.43 12.15
N ARG A 30 10.88 -37.23 12.18
CA ARG A 30 10.96 -38.61 12.64
C ARG A 30 11.73 -39.47 11.63
N LEU A 31 12.69 -40.23 12.13
CA LEU A 31 13.42 -41.19 11.33
C LEU A 31 12.51 -42.38 10.99
N SER A 32 12.52 -42.83 9.75
CA SER A 32 11.78 -44.00 9.29
C SER A 32 12.28 -45.28 9.99
N LYS A 33 13.56 -45.30 10.39
CA LYS A 33 14.18 -46.37 11.19
C LYS A 33 14.97 -45.72 12.31
N PRO A 34 14.67 -46.09 13.59
CA PRO A 34 15.44 -45.58 14.73
C PRO A 34 16.91 -46.06 14.65
N ILE A 35 17.83 -45.16 14.97
CA ILE A 35 19.26 -45.45 14.99
C ILE A 35 19.63 -45.78 16.42
N GLN A 36 20.24 -46.95 16.64
CA GLN A 36 20.76 -47.34 17.93
C GLN A 36 22.26 -47.00 18.03
N LEU A 37 22.59 -46.17 18.98
CA LEU A 37 23.99 -45.83 19.28
C LEU A 37 24.38 -46.58 20.56
N GLN A 38 25.54 -47.21 20.54
CA GLN A 38 26.13 -47.85 21.68
C GLN A 38 27.45 -47.15 22.03
N ASN A 39 27.50 -46.54 23.21
CA ASN A 39 28.73 -45.99 23.76
C ASN A 39 29.06 -46.69 25.05
N GLY A 40 30.00 -47.64 25.00
CA GLY A 40 30.32 -48.55 26.11
C GLY A 40 29.11 -49.40 26.52
N LYS A 41 28.68 -49.29 27.77
CA LYS A 41 27.54 -50.04 28.33
C LYS A 41 26.19 -49.30 28.08
N LYS A 42 26.20 -48.08 27.64
CA LYS A 42 24.98 -47.28 27.44
C LYS A 42 24.48 -47.41 26.02
N LYS A 43 23.22 -47.83 25.85
CA LYS A 43 22.51 -47.88 24.57
C LYS A 43 21.55 -46.68 24.54
N THR A 44 21.60 -45.91 23.42
CA THR A 44 20.70 -44.77 23.18
C THR A 44 20.03 -44.97 21.83
N THR A 45 18.74 -44.75 21.76
CA THR A 45 17.96 -44.86 20.50
C THR A 45 17.61 -43.44 20.01
N ILE A 46 18.10 -43.10 18.83
CA ILE A 46 17.74 -41.82 18.14
C ILE A 46 16.53 -42.11 17.27
N ARG A 47 15.42 -41.41 17.52
CA ARG A 47 14.17 -41.52 16.79
C ARG A 47 13.90 -40.32 15.90
N TYR A 48 14.50 -39.17 16.21
CA TYR A 48 14.28 -37.88 15.53
C TYR A 48 15.61 -37.25 15.16
N PHE A 49 15.61 -36.59 14.02
CA PHE A 49 16.69 -35.71 13.58
C PHE A 49 16.13 -34.31 13.43
N GLY A 50 16.87 -33.30 13.83
CA GLY A 50 16.40 -31.92 13.76
C GLY A 50 17.50 -30.90 13.54
N ILE A 51 17.05 -29.70 13.21
CA ILE A 51 17.86 -28.50 13.05
C ILE A 51 17.29 -27.47 14.01
N ALA A 52 18.15 -26.84 14.81
CA ALA A 52 17.82 -25.67 15.60
C ALA A 52 18.28 -24.42 14.87
N GLN A 53 17.42 -23.42 14.80
CA GLN A 53 17.71 -22.13 14.20
C GLN A 53 17.47 -21.04 15.25
N ASN A 54 18.45 -20.16 15.44
CA ASN A 54 18.29 -19.02 16.33
C ASN A 54 17.22 -18.07 15.78
N MET A 55 16.26 -17.71 16.63
CA MET A 55 15.12 -16.87 16.25
C MET A 55 15.54 -15.45 15.87
N GLU A 56 16.60 -14.90 16.47
CA GLU A 56 17.10 -13.57 16.13
C GLU A 56 17.58 -13.48 14.66
N GLN A 57 18.09 -14.59 14.11
CA GLN A 57 18.51 -14.66 12.72
C GLN A 57 17.33 -14.69 11.75
N LEU A 58 16.13 -15.04 12.21
CA LEU A 58 14.90 -15.03 11.40
C LEU A 58 14.22 -13.67 11.39
N ASN A 59 14.49 -12.81 12.37
CA ASN A 59 13.89 -11.47 12.47
C ASN A 59 13.95 -10.64 11.19
N PRO A 60 15.08 -10.55 10.45
CA PRO A 60 15.14 -9.75 9.24
C PRO A 60 14.19 -10.21 8.14
N TYR A 61 13.84 -11.49 8.10
CA TYR A 61 12.94 -12.08 7.09
C TYR A 61 11.45 -11.81 7.39
N PHE A 62 11.10 -11.61 8.66
CA PHE A 62 9.73 -11.35 9.09
C PHE A 62 9.52 -9.90 9.53
N ASN A 63 10.57 -9.09 9.52
CA ASN A 63 10.45 -7.67 9.87
C ASN A 63 9.69 -6.93 8.78
N CYS A 64 8.62 -6.26 9.18
CA CYS A 64 7.84 -5.42 8.29
C CYS A 64 7.96 -3.96 8.76
N ASP A 65 8.64 -3.13 7.97
CA ASP A 65 8.82 -1.71 8.25
C ASP A 65 7.59 -0.85 7.89
N ALA A 66 6.50 -1.49 7.44
CA ALA A 66 5.24 -0.79 7.18
C ALA A 66 4.70 -0.14 8.46
N TYR A 67 3.97 0.98 8.28
CA TYR A 67 3.33 1.72 9.38
C TYR A 67 4.31 2.13 10.50
N ASP A 68 5.53 2.56 10.14
CA ASP A 68 6.58 2.98 11.08
C ASP A 68 6.88 1.96 12.18
N ARG A 69 6.80 0.67 11.83
CA ARG A 69 6.96 -0.49 12.74
C ARG A 69 5.88 -0.61 13.83
N ASN A 70 4.78 0.13 13.70
CA ASN A 70 3.62 -0.01 14.59
C ASN A 70 2.71 -1.18 14.17
N ASN A 71 3.31 -2.26 13.75
CA ASN A 71 2.65 -3.51 13.39
C ASN A 71 3.29 -4.68 14.15
N SER A 72 2.63 -5.81 14.15
CA SER A 72 3.21 -7.07 14.63
C SER A 72 2.96 -8.17 13.63
N VAL A 73 4.00 -8.97 13.41
CA VAL A 73 3.93 -10.17 12.59
C VAL A 73 4.18 -11.37 13.49
N TYR A 74 3.23 -12.28 13.55
CA TYR A 74 3.38 -13.55 14.28
C TYR A 74 3.34 -14.70 13.29
N VAL A 75 4.16 -15.71 13.55
CA VAL A 75 4.03 -17.03 12.94
C VAL A 75 3.38 -17.94 13.98
N LEU A 76 2.31 -18.60 13.59
CA LEU A 76 1.51 -19.46 14.46
C LEU A 76 1.52 -20.89 13.92
N ASP A 77 1.37 -21.86 14.82
CA ASP A 77 1.01 -23.21 14.44
C ASP A 77 -0.47 -23.34 14.06
N ASP A 78 -0.90 -24.53 13.65
CA ASP A 78 -2.31 -24.81 13.29
C ASP A 78 -3.32 -24.54 14.43
N ASN A 79 -2.87 -24.57 15.67
CA ASN A 79 -3.70 -24.32 16.85
C ASN A 79 -3.69 -22.86 17.27
N GLY A 80 -2.93 -22.01 16.58
CA GLY A 80 -2.81 -20.58 16.87
C GLY A 80 -1.81 -20.24 17.96
N PHE A 81 -0.94 -21.16 18.36
CA PHE A 81 0.15 -20.85 19.28
C PHE A 81 1.27 -20.12 18.56
N LYS A 82 1.82 -19.10 19.22
CA LYS A 82 2.95 -18.35 18.71
C LYS A 82 4.18 -19.22 18.59
N LEU A 83 4.69 -19.36 17.38
CA LEU A 83 6.02 -19.89 17.11
C LEU A 83 7.06 -18.78 17.07
N PHE A 84 6.66 -17.60 16.55
CA PHE A 84 7.55 -16.47 16.35
C PHE A 84 6.82 -15.13 16.38
N ASN A 85 7.50 -14.08 16.84
CA ASN A 85 7.04 -12.69 16.80
C ASN A 85 8.18 -11.82 16.27
N SER A 86 7.94 -11.08 15.16
CA SER A 86 8.97 -10.26 14.52
C SER A 86 9.27 -8.94 15.23
N ASN A 87 8.35 -8.42 16.02
CA ASN A 87 8.46 -7.09 16.61
C ASN A 87 8.69 -7.13 18.12
N LYS A 88 9.46 -6.13 18.62
CA LYS A 88 9.66 -5.90 20.05
C LYS A 88 8.37 -5.51 20.77
N VAL A 89 7.40 -4.95 20.04
CA VAL A 89 6.09 -4.57 20.60
C VAL A 89 5.14 -5.73 20.43
N GLU A 90 4.76 -6.34 21.54
CA GLU A 90 3.80 -7.42 21.58
C GLU A 90 2.38 -6.84 21.67
N LEU A 91 1.70 -6.71 20.53
CA LEU A 91 0.32 -6.20 20.47
C LEU A 91 -0.69 -7.22 21.04
N ILE A 92 -0.44 -8.51 20.88
CA ILE A 92 -1.26 -9.57 21.46
C ILE A 92 -0.47 -10.24 22.57
N LYS A 93 -0.93 -10.07 23.82
CA LYS A 93 -0.38 -10.75 24.98
C LYS A 93 -0.89 -12.19 25.05
N GLY A 94 -0.01 -13.12 25.42
CA GLY A 94 -0.36 -14.54 25.57
C GLY A 94 0.19 -15.43 24.46
N HIS A 95 0.21 -16.73 24.71
CA HIS A 95 0.84 -17.72 23.82
C HIS A 95 -0.06 -18.14 22.65
N ASN A 96 -1.39 -18.14 22.83
CA ASN A 96 -2.33 -18.55 21.78
C ASN A 96 -3.06 -17.34 21.21
N VAL A 97 -2.71 -16.96 19.98
CA VAL A 97 -3.27 -15.80 19.30
C VAL A 97 -4.71 -16.04 18.88
N PHE A 98 -5.07 -17.26 18.43
CA PHE A 98 -6.44 -17.56 18.03
C PHE A 98 -7.42 -17.40 19.20
N SER A 99 -7.01 -17.77 20.41
CA SER A 99 -7.85 -17.57 21.59
C SER A 99 -8.07 -16.09 21.92
N VAL A 100 -7.12 -15.22 21.57
CA VAL A 100 -7.27 -13.76 21.72
C VAL A 100 -8.16 -13.21 20.62
N LEU A 101 -7.94 -13.60 19.35
CA LEU A 101 -8.78 -13.20 18.23
C LEU A 101 -10.24 -13.60 18.47
N GLN A 102 -10.49 -14.78 19.01
CA GLN A 102 -11.86 -15.24 19.31
C GLN A 102 -12.57 -14.36 20.34
N LYS A 103 -11.85 -13.72 21.25
CA LYS A 103 -12.39 -12.82 22.29
C LYS A 103 -12.51 -11.37 21.84
N MET A 104 -11.97 -11.00 20.69
CA MET A 104 -12.09 -9.65 20.14
C MET A 104 -13.53 -9.31 19.75
N LYS A 105 -13.89 -8.03 19.85
CA LYS A 105 -15.16 -7.54 19.35
C LYS A 105 -15.02 -7.21 17.85
N TYR A 106 -15.65 -8.02 17.03
CA TYR A 106 -15.63 -7.88 15.57
C TYR A 106 -16.52 -6.75 15.08
N LEU A 107 -16.12 -6.11 14.00
CA LEU A 107 -16.86 -5.05 13.32
C LEU A 107 -17.40 -5.57 11.97
N HIS A 108 -18.41 -4.87 11.41
CA HIS A 108 -18.92 -5.11 10.05
C HIS A 108 -19.42 -6.54 9.76
N ASN A 109 -20.17 -7.15 10.70
CA ASN A 109 -20.69 -8.52 10.56
C ASN A 109 -19.60 -9.58 10.30
N SER A 110 -18.40 -9.35 10.80
CA SER A 110 -17.32 -10.32 10.81
C SER A 110 -17.31 -11.12 12.11
N SER A 111 -16.59 -12.23 12.13
CA SER A 111 -16.34 -13.04 13.32
C SER A 111 -15.07 -13.83 13.14
N PHE A 112 -14.50 -14.32 14.24
CA PHE A 112 -13.31 -15.19 14.17
C PHE A 112 -13.60 -16.45 13.36
N GLU A 113 -14.77 -17.08 13.56
CA GLU A 113 -15.14 -18.30 12.84
C GLU A 113 -15.19 -18.08 11.33
N LYS A 114 -15.79 -16.96 10.89
CA LYS A 114 -15.82 -16.60 9.48
C LYS A 114 -14.41 -16.40 8.92
N THR A 115 -13.55 -15.68 9.65
CA THR A 115 -12.16 -15.44 9.26
C THR A 115 -11.36 -16.75 9.16
N LYS A 116 -11.61 -17.68 10.09
CA LYS A 116 -10.98 -19.00 10.10
C LYS A 116 -11.43 -19.85 8.92
N THR A 117 -12.73 -19.88 8.63
CA THR A 117 -13.28 -20.60 7.47
C THR A 117 -12.68 -20.04 6.16
N GLU A 118 -12.61 -18.72 6.02
CA GLU A 118 -11.98 -18.12 4.85
C GLU A 118 -10.49 -18.45 4.73
N LEU A 119 -9.77 -18.53 5.84
CA LEU A 119 -8.37 -18.97 5.87
C LEU A 119 -8.22 -20.42 5.39
N GLU A 120 -9.11 -21.30 5.82
CA GLU A 120 -9.11 -22.72 5.42
C GLU A 120 -9.46 -22.89 3.94
N GLU A 121 -10.45 -22.16 3.43
CA GLU A 121 -10.92 -22.26 2.04
C GLU A 121 -10.00 -21.58 1.03
N LYS A 122 -9.51 -20.35 1.36
CA LYS A 122 -8.79 -19.48 0.44
C LYS A 122 -7.29 -19.38 0.74
N GLY A 123 -6.83 -19.94 1.86
CA GLY A 123 -5.46 -19.82 2.35
C GLY A 123 -5.09 -18.43 2.84
N CYS A 124 -6.01 -17.48 2.83
CA CYS A 124 -5.84 -16.14 3.39
C CYS A 124 -7.18 -15.54 3.84
N SER A 125 -7.13 -14.69 4.85
CA SER A 125 -8.29 -13.95 5.34
C SER A 125 -7.84 -12.64 5.96
N TYR A 126 -8.73 -11.65 6.04
CA TYR A 126 -8.49 -10.37 6.70
C TYR A 126 -9.76 -9.92 7.41
N SER A 127 -9.58 -9.18 8.49
CA SER A 127 -10.70 -8.64 9.24
C SER A 127 -10.23 -7.46 10.10
N ASN A 128 -11.22 -6.78 10.72
CA ASN A 128 -10.96 -5.80 11.75
C ASN A 128 -11.73 -6.14 13.02
N ALA A 129 -11.08 -5.92 14.14
CA ALA A 129 -11.66 -6.20 15.45
C ALA A 129 -11.07 -5.29 16.54
N VAL A 130 -11.79 -5.13 17.62
CA VAL A 130 -11.39 -4.29 18.75
C VAL A 130 -10.89 -5.20 19.90
N LEU A 131 -9.70 -4.90 20.39
CA LEU A 131 -9.08 -5.49 21.58
C LEU A 131 -8.73 -4.38 22.56
N ASP A 132 -9.18 -4.47 23.81
CA ASP A 132 -8.90 -3.52 24.88
C ASP A 132 -9.17 -2.05 24.49
N GLY A 133 -10.20 -1.81 23.67
CA GLY A 133 -10.60 -0.48 23.21
C GLY A 133 -9.85 0.04 21.98
N THR A 134 -8.84 -0.67 21.50
CA THR A 134 -8.10 -0.32 20.28
C THR A 134 -8.59 -1.18 19.12
N GLU A 135 -8.91 -0.55 17.99
CA GLU A 135 -9.25 -1.24 16.74
C GLU A 135 -7.98 -1.68 16.03
N TYR A 136 -7.98 -2.91 15.54
CA TYR A 136 -6.91 -3.51 14.78
C TYR A 136 -7.42 -4.03 13.45
N PHE A 137 -6.65 -3.79 12.39
CA PHE A 137 -6.72 -4.57 11.17
C PHE A 137 -5.76 -5.75 11.27
N TYR A 138 -6.20 -6.92 10.84
CA TYR A 138 -5.32 -8.08 10.76
C TYR A 138 -5.57 -8.87 9.49
N ALA A 139 -4.50 -9.50 9.01
CA ALA A 139 -4.52 -10.43 7.89
C ALA A 139 -3.89 -11.74 8.31
N LEU A 140 -4.50 -12.84 7.91
CA LEU A 140 -4.02 -14.20 8.09
C LEU A 140 -3.61 -14.78 6.74
N LYS A 141 -2.49 -15.48 6.68
CA LYS A 141 -2.03 -16.19 5.48
C LYS A 141 -1.48 -17.54 5.87
N ARG A 142 -2.04 -18.62 5.31
CA ARG A 142 -1.50 -19.96 5.46
C ARG A 142 -0.25 -20.12 4.61
N MET A 143 0.79 -20.72 5.16
CA MET A 143 2.03 -20.99 4.44
C MET A 143 1.90 -22.34 3.73
N GLU A 144 2.21 -22.38 2.41
CA GLU A 144 1.95 -23.56 1.57
C GLU A 144 2.79 -24.78 1.95
N ASN A 145 4.01 -24.56 2.44
CA ASN A 145 4.98 -25.64 2.70
C ASN A 145 5.16 -25.95 4.20
N ALA A 146 4.39 -25.30 5.04
CA ALA A 146 4.40 -25.51 6.48
C ALA A 146 2.96 -25.40 7.01
N GLU A 147 2.64 -26.20 8.03
CA GLU A 147 1.36 -26.08 8.74
C GLU A 147 1.36 -24.85 9.64
N TRP A 148 1.76 -23.69 9.08
CA TRP A 148 1.87 -22.43 9.80
C TRP A 148 0.94 -21.39 9.22
N THR A 149 0.51 -20.51 10.10
CA THR A 149 -0.26 -19.34 9.73
C THR A 149 0.53 -18.08 10.10
N LEU A 150 0.77 -17.22 9.10
CA LEU A 150 1.30 -15.90 9.31
C LEU A 150 0.14 -14.97 9.66
N ILE A 151 0.28 -14.19 10.72
CA ILE A 151 -0.64 -13.09 11.03
C ILE A 151 0.12 -11.77 11.01
N PHE A 152 -0.42 -10.81 10.28
CA PHE A 152 -0.03 -9.42 10.30
C PHE A 152 -1.11 -8.62 11.04
N LEU A 153 -0.72 -7.85 12.03
CA LEU A 153 -1.62 -7.06 12.87
C LEU A 153 -1.15 -5.61 12.92
N VAL A 154 -2.07 -4.66 12.73
CA VAL A 154 -1.77 -3.23 12.77
C VAL A 154 -2.91 -2.47 13.45
N PRO A 155 -2.65 -1.53 14.39
CA PRO A 155 -3.68 -0.65 14.92
C PRO A 155 -4.27 0.24 13.80
N ALA A 156 -5.59 0.42 13.82
CA ALA A 156 -6.31 1.15 12.78
C ALA A 156 -5.87 2.62 12.66
N GLU A 157 -5.45 3.24 13.76
CA GLU A 157 -4.97 4.62 13.78
C GLU A 157 -3.77 4.85 12.83
N TYR A 158 -2.83 3.88 12.75
CA TYR A 158 -1.68 4.00 11.85
C TYR A 158 -2.05 3.81 10.39
N VAL A 159 -3.04 2.96 10.12
CA VAL A 159 -3.59 2.80 8.76
C VAL A 159 -4.28 4.08 8.32
N ALA A 160 -5.08 4.69 9.21
CA ALA A 160 -5.78 5.94 8.94
C ALA A 160 -4.81 7.11 8.69
N THR A 161 -3.74 7.24 9.47
CA THR A 161 -2.74 8.29 9.32
C THR A 161 -2.06 8.23 7.95
N ASN A 162 -1.57 7.07 7.55
CA ASN A 162 -0.95 6.90 6.23
C ASN A 162 -1.92 7.18 5.08
N THR A 163 -3.20 6.81 5.26
CA THR A 163 -4.23 7.09 4.26
C THR A 163 -4.51 8.60 4.15
N LEU A 164 -4.55 9.32 5.27
CA LEU A 164 -4.76 10.77 5.28
C LEU A 164 -3.59 11.52 4.62
N GLU A 165 -2.35 11.11 4.85
CA GLU A 165 -1.19 11.69 4.19
C GLU A 165 -1.25 11.52 2.66
N LEU A 166 -1.62 10.33 2.19
CA LEU A 166 -1.82 10.06 0.77
C LEU A 166 -2.94 10.92 0.18
N VAL A 167 -4.08 11.03 0.88
CA VAL A 167 -5.21 11.88 0.45
C VAL A 167 -4.79 13.34 0.36
N ASN A 168 -4.07 13.87 1.34
CA ASN A 168 -3.57 15.24 1.33
C ASN A 168 -2.61 15.49 0.16
N PHE A 169 -1.73 14.55 -0.15
CA PHE A 169 -0.83 14.64 -1.31
C PHE A 169 -1.62 14.67 -2.62
N ILE A 170 -2.61 13.81 -2.79
CA ILE A 170 -3.48 13.78 -3.97
C ILE A 170 -4.26 15.09 -4.11
N MET A 171 -4.82 15.62 -3.02
CA MET A 171 -5.54 16.90 -3.02
C MET A 171 -4.64 18.05 -3.44
N LEU A 172 -3.41 18.12 -2.92
CA LEU A 172 -2.41 19.11 -3.32
C LEU A 172 -2.11 19.03 -4.83
N PHE A 173 -1.93 17.83 -5.34
CA PHE A 173 -1.68 17.59 -6.76
C PHE A 173 -2.85 18.08 -7.64
N ILE A 174 -4.10 17.79 -7.25
CA ILE A 174 -5.30 18.26 -7.96
C ILE A 174 -5.36 19.78 -7.99
N VAL A 175 -5.08 20.44 -6.87
CA VAL A 175 -5.08 21.92 -6.80
C VAL A 175 -4.04 22.50 -7.75
N ILE A 176 -2.81 22.01 -7.70
CA ILE A 176 -1.72 22.48 -8.59
C ILE A 176 -2.10 22.27 -10.06
N PHE A 177 -2.61 21.10 -10.41
CA PHE A 177 -3.03 20.79 -11.78
C PHE A 177 -4.15 21.71 -12.25
N THR A 178 -5.15 21.99 -11.40
CA THR A 178 -6.25 22.91 -11.73
C THR A 178 -5.74 24.32 -12.00
N VAL A 179 -4.79 24.82 -11.20
CA VAL A 179 -4.18 26.14 -11.42
C VAL A 179 -3.42 26.19 -12.75
N ILE A 180 -2.65 25.15 -13.08
CA ILE A 180 -1.93 25.08 -14.36
C ILE A 180 -2.91 25.12 -15.52
N VAL A 181 -3.99 24.34 -15.50
CA VAL A 181 -5.02 24.33 -16.54
C VAL A 181 -5.67 25.70 -16.67
N ALA A 182 -6.04 26.36 -15.57
CA ALA A 182 -6.62 27.69 -15.58
C ALA A 182 -5.68 28.73 -16.25
N VAL A 183 -4.39 28.70 -15.91
CA VAL A 183 -3.39 29.58 -16.52
C VAL A 183 -3.27 29.31 -18.03
N CYS A 184 -3.22 28.05 -18.44
CA CYS A 184 -3.18 27.70 -19.87
C CYS A 184 -4.41 28.20 -20.63
N VAL A 185 -5.61 28.09 -20.05
CA VAL A 185 -6.85 28.61 -20.66
C VAL A 185 -6.80 30.13 -20.79
N ILE A 186 -6.38 30.86 -19.74
CA ILE A 186 -6.26 32.32 -19.77
C ILE A 186 -5.26 32.77 -20.84
N LEU A 187 -4.10 32.12 -20.92
CA LEU A 187 -3.09 32.41 -21.94
C LEU A 187 -3.61 32.12 -23.37
N GLY A 188 -4.32 30.98 -23.52
CA GLY A 188 -4.95 30.64 -24.79
C GLY A 188 -5.97 31.68 -25.26
N ILE A 189 -6.87 32.09 -24.37
CA ILE A 189 -7.86 33.16 -24.68
C ILE A 189 -7.15 34.45 -24.99
N SER A 190 -6.16 34.85 -24.22
CA SER A 190 -5.39 36.09 -24.45
C SER A 190 -4.66 36.06 -25.79
N PHE A 191 -4.13 34.95 -26.22
CA PHE A 191 -3.49 34.80 -27.52
C PHE A 191 -4.48 34.93 -28.67
N VAL A 192 -5.65 34.30 -28.58
CA VAL A 192 -6.72 34.41 -29.60
C VAL A 192 -7.23 35.83 -29.68
N MET A 193 -7.45 36.52 -28.56
CA MET A 193 -7.90 37.92 -28.55
C MET A 193 -6.87 38.84 -29.21
N ARG A 194 -5.57 38.69 -28.91
CA ARG A 194 -4.52 39.49 -29.56
C ARG A 194 -4.48 39.29 -31.07
N ARG A 195 -4.62 38.04 -31.51
CA ARG A 195 -4.67 37.71 -32.94
C ARG A 195 -5.87 38.36 -33.62
N ASN A 196 -7.06 38.27 -33.03
CA ASN A 196 -8.27 38.90 -33.59
C ASN A 196 -8.16 40.42 -33.61
N GLN A 197 -7.55 41.05 -32.61
CA GLN A 197 -7.29 42.51 -32.61
C GLN A 197 -6.34 42.93 -33.75
N GLN A 198 -5.29 42.16 -34.01
CA GLN A 198 -4.36 42.42 -35.10
C GLN A 198 -5.06 42.32 -36.47
N GLU A 199 -5.90 41.32 -36.68
CA GLU A 199 -6.68 41.17 -37.89
C GLU A 199 -7.66 42.33 -38.06
N ALA A 200 -8.34 42.77 -37.01
CA ALA A 200 -9.25 43.92 -37.05
C ALA A 200 -8.53 45.24 -37.43
N ILE A 201 -7.34 45.47 -36.83
CA ILE A 201 -6.51 46.66 -37.18
C ILE A 201 -6.07 46.64 -38.64
N LEU A 202 -5.72 45.47 -39.20
CA LEU A 202 -5.34 45.35 -40.60
C LEU A 202 -6.52 45.66 -41.53
N VAL A 203 -7.71 45.16 -41.24
CA VAL A 203 -8.94 45.46 -42.01
C VAL A 203 -9.28 46.94 -41.93
N GLU A 204 -9.17 47.56 -40.76
CA GLU A 204 -9.41 48.99 -40.60
C GLU A 204 -8.42 49.86 -41.40
N ARG A 205 -7.13 49.51 -41.38
CA ARG A 205 -6.13 50.19 -42.21
C ARG A 205 -6.43 50.08 -43.72
N GLU A 206 -6.79 48.87 -44.15
CA GLU A 206 -7.15 48.68 -45.60
C GLU A 206 -8.37 49.52 -45.99
N ASN A 207 -9.39 49.56 -45.12
CA ASN A 207 -10.56 50.42 -45.37
C ASN A 207 -10.21 51.90 -45.38
N ASN A 208 -9.35 52.40 -44.50
CA ASN A 208 -8.91 53.77 -44.45
C ASN A 208 -8.13 54.16 -45.72
N ILE A 209 -7.23 53.28 -46.20
CA ILE A 209 -6.52 53.52 -47.49
C ILE A 209 -7.49 53.57 -48.66
N LYS A 210 -8.50 52.70 -48.74
CA LYS A 210 -9.53 52.73 -49.76
C LYS A 210 -10.31 54.03 -49.73
N LEU A 211 -10.68 54.49 -48.52
CA LEU A 211 -11.43 55.76 -48.36
C LEU A 211 -10.61 56.97 -48.76
N GLU A 212 -9.31 56.98 -48.43
CA GLU A 212 -8.41 58.07 -48.86
C GLU A 212 -8.20 58.12 -50.38
N ASN A 213 -8.08 56.93 -51.00
CA ASN A 213 -8.00 56.87 -52.48
C ASN A 213 -9.27 57.39 -53.15
N VAL A 214 -10.46 56.94 -52.67
CA VAL A 214 -11.74 57.44 -53.21
C VAL A 214 -11.88 58.92 -53.00
N ASN A 215 -11.50 59.46 -51.87
CA ASN A 215 -11.58 60.92 -51.61
C ASN A 215 -10.61 61.72 -52.51
N THR A 216 -9.43 61.15 -52.78
CA THR A 216 -8.47 61.76 -53.71
C THR A 216 -8.98 61.77 -55.12
N GLU A 217 -9.63 60.69 -55.61
CA GLU A 217 -10.28 60.64 -56.94
C GLU A 217 -11.45 61.61 -57.03
N LEU A 218 -12.30 61.71 -56.02
CA LEU A 218 -13.38 62.64 -55.92
C LEU A 218 -12.90 64.07 -56.01
N ARG A 219 -11.81 64.41 -55.30
CA ARG A 219 -11.21 65.76 -55.40
C ARG A 219 -10.69 66.07 -56.80
N LYS A 220 -10.02 65.08 -57.45
CA LYS A 220 -9.57 65.26 -58.86
C LYS A 220 -10.75 65.49 -59.85
N ALA A 221 -11.83 64.68 -59.64
CA ALA A 221 -13.01 64.83 -60.46
C ALA A 221 -13.70 66.17 -60.25
N ASN A 222 -13.81 66.66 -59.03
CA ASN A 222 -14.37 68.00 -58.72
C ASN A 222 -13.54 69.14 -59.33
N LEU A 223 -12.17 69.06 -59.23
CA LEU A 223 -11.30 70.03 -59.83
C LEU A 223 -11.44 70.08 -61.39
N ALA A 224 -11.49 68.88 -61.98
CA ALA A 224 -11.71 68.80 -63.46
C ALA A 224 -13.08 69.32 -63.87
N ALA A 225 -14.13 69.14 -63.07
CA ALA A 225 -15.45 69.72 -63.31
C ALA A 225 -15.48 71.25 -63.19
N GLU A 226 -14.74 71.78 -62.16
CA GLU A 226 -14.58 73.23 -61.98
C GLU A 226 -13.82 73.87 -63.16
N GLU A 227 -12.72 73.23 -63.60
CA GLU A 227 -11.96 73.68 -64.76
C GLU A 227 -12.80 73.64 -66.04
N ALA A 228 -13.58 72.60 -66.30
CA ALA A 228 -14.48 72.50 -67.44
C ALA A 228 -15.59 73.58 -67.40
N PHE A 229 -16.07 73.93 -66.23
CA PHE A 229 -17.06 74.97 -66.01
C PHE A 229 -16.47 76.37 -66.30
N GLN A 230 -15.22 76.64 -65.91
CA GLN A 230 -14.54 77.89 -66.17
C GLN A 230 -14.21 78.11 -67.68
N VAL A 231 -13.96 77.04 -68.42
CA VAL A 231 -13.69 77.09 -69.88
C VAL A 231 -14.96 77.29 -70.70
N ALA A 232 -16.14 77.02 -70.15
CA ALA A 232 -17.45 77.14 -70.80
C ALA A 232 -18.13 78.51 -70.59
N GLN A 233 -17.52 79.41 -69.83
CA GLN A 233 -17.90 80.81 -69.68
C GLN A 233 -17.07 81.68 -70.64
#